data_5b7c9cf266951750e3ae10c29f17cf81
#
_entry.id   5b7c9cf266951750e3ae10c29f17cf81
#
_cell.length_a   1.000
_cell.length_b   1.000
_cell.length_c   1.000
_cell.angle_alpha   90.00
_cell.angle_beta   90.00
_cell.angle_gamma   90.00
#
_symmetry.space_group_name_H-M   'P 1'
#
loop_
_entity.id
_entity.type
_entity.pdbx_description
1 polymer ?
#
loop_
_entity_poly.entity_id
_entity_poly.type
_entity_poly.pdbx_seq_one_letter_code
_entity_poly.pdbx_strand_id
1 'polypeptide(L)'
;MTTDDLLPRFLAFSAEVTAFSTFDLRGTGQAESYLWSVVDVVGEGLLGEFLDAYGRAGDEAGEDPAARARLLYRDIFSSEKLGPIARNIIKMWYVGVWYELPPEWTESFGALENDVTFFISPAAYTEGLLWRAIGANPPGAKAPGYGSWAAPPRIEDSGAPLAPAGLDAR
;
A
#
# COMPACT_ATOMS: atom_id res chain seq x y z
N MET A 1 23.53 -1.00 1.34
CA MET A 1 22.54 -0.08 0.72
C MET A 1 22.17 0.92 1.80
N THR A 2 22.24 2.22 1.55
CA THR A 2 21.94 3.21 2.58
C THR A 2 20.42 3.42 2.64
N THR A 3 19.91 3.79 3.81
CA THR A 3 18.49 4.12 4.02
C THR A 3 17.98 5.18 3.04
N ASP A 4 18.85 6.11 2.65
CA ASP A 4 18.54 7.16 1.67
C ASP A 4 18.16 6.60 0.28
N ASP A 5 18.62 5.38 -0.05
CA ASP A 5 18.30 4.72 -1.32
C ASP A 5 17.00 3.88 -1.23
N LEU A 6 16.63 3.40 -0.03
CA LEU A 6 15.47 2.51 0.13
C LEU A 6 14.14 3.26 0.03
N LEU A 7 14.02 4.42 0.67
CA LEU A 7 12.76 5.14 0.76
C LEU A 7 12.21 5.59 -0.62
N PRO A 8 13.02 6.15 -1.52
CA PRO A 8 12.52 6.49 -2.86
C PRO A 8 12.02 5.29 -3.64
N ARG A 9 12.72 4.15 -3.57
CA ARG A 9 12.36 2.90 -4.27
C ARG A 9 11.10 2.29 -3.66
N PHE A 10 11.00 2.26 -2.34
CA PHE A 10 9.81 1.82 -1.62
C PHE A 10 8.58 2.65 -1.98
N LEU A 11 8.73 3.97 -2.03
CA LEU A 11 7.66 4.88 -2.45
C LEU A 11 7.27 4.71 -3.92
N ALA A 12 8.24 4.47 -4.81
CA ALA A 12 7.95 4.22 -6.22
C ALA A 12 7.09 2.95 -6.39
N PHE A 13 7.48 1.84 -5.75
CA PHE A 13 6.68 0.62 -5.70
C PHE A 13 5.29 0.90 -5.12
N SER A 14 5.24 1.54 -3.95
CA SER A 14 3.99 1.82 -3.23
C SER A 14 3.02 2.65 -4.07
N ALA A 15 3.52 3.68 -4.75
CA ALA A 15 2.69 4.53 -5.61
C ALA A 15 2.09 3.74 -6.78
N GLU A 16 2.87 2.88 -7.41
CA GLU A 16 2.40 2.08 -8.53
C GLU A 16 1.30 1.09 -8.13
N VAL A 17 1.45 0.44 -6.96
CA VAL A 17 0.51 -0.62 -6.55
C VAL A 17 -0.70 -0.11 -5.77
N THR A 18 -0.65 1.11 -5.24
CA THR A 18 -1.78 1.72 -4.53
C THR A 18 -2.60 2.68 -5.38
N ALA A 19 -2.09 3.06 -6.55
CA ALA A 19 -2.65 4.10 -7.43
C ALA A 19 -2.71 5.51 -6.79
N PHE A 20 -1.92 5.76 -5.74
CA PHE A 20 -1.72 7.08 -5.15
C PHE A 20 -0.33 7.61 -5.52
N SER A 21 -0.21 8.90 -5.80
CA SER A 21 1.07 9.49 -6.15
C SER A 21 2.07 9.44 -4.97
N THR A 22 3.36 9.50 -5.26
CA THR A 22 4.38 9.61 -4.22
C THR A 22 4.20 10.85 -3.34
N PHE A 23 3.62 11.92 -3.90
CA PHE A 23 3.24 13.12 -3.14
C PHE A 23 2.14 12.81 -2.12
N ASP A 24 1.08 12.08 -2.52
CA ASP A 24 0.01 11.66 -1.63
C ASP A 24 0.53 10.76 -0.51
N LEU A 25 1.36 9.77 -0.86
CA LEU A 25 1.95 8.85 0.11
C LEU A 25 2.83 9.58 1.12
N ARG A 26 3.66 10.53 0.68
CA ARG A 26 4.44 11.39 1.59
C ARG A 26 3.54 12.25 2.47
N GLY A 27 2.44 12.76 1.91
CA GLY A 27 1.46 13.59 2.60
C GLY A 27 0.78 12.88 3.78
N THR A 28 0.76 11.55 3.82
CA THR A 28 0.26 10.78 4.99
C THR A 28 1.18 10.90 6.21
N GLY A 29 2.45 11.27 6.01
CA GLY A 29 3.47 11.25 7.07
C GLY A 29 3.88 9.85 7.54
N GLN A 30 3.41 8.78 6.86
CA GLN A 30 3.66 7.39 7.28
C GLN A 30 4.76 6.68 6.49
N ALA A 31 5.31 7.28 5.45
CA ALA A 31 6.23 6.64 4.51
C ALA A 31 7.45 6.00 5.19
N GLU A 32 8.10 6.73 6.10
CA GLU A 32 9.27 6.23 6.83
C GLU A 32 8.86 5.14 7.83
N SER A 33 7.77 5.35 8.58
CA SER A 33 7.27 4.36 9.53
C SER A 33 6.94 3.03 8.85
N TYR A 34 6.34 3.07 7.67
CA TYR A 34 6.04 1.87 6.89
C TYR A 34 7.30 1.19 6.37
N LEU A 35 8.24 1.96 5.81
CA LEU A 35 9.53 1.41 5.38
C LEU A 35 10.23 0.69 6.54
N TRP A 36 10.34 1.35 7.70
CA TRP A 36 11.00 0.77 8.85
C TRP A 36 10.28 -0.45 9.42
N SER A 37 8.96 -0.47 9.40
CA SER A 37 8.20 -1.65 9.80
C SER A 37 8.47 -2.84 8.87
N VAL A 38 8.58 -2.60 7.56
CA VAL A 38 8.96 -3.68 6.62
C VAL A 38 10.39 -4.14 6.89
N VAL A 39 11.34 -3.22 7.10
CA VAL A 39 12.73 -3.56 7.42
C VAL A 39 12.83 -4.37 8.72
N ASP A 40 12.08 -3.98 9.75
CA ASP A 40 12.08 -4.67 11.04
C ASP A 40 11.57 -6.11 10.93
N VAL A 41 10.57 -6.34 10.08
CA VAL A 41 9.99 -7.68 9.90
C VAL A 41 10.82 -8.52 8.94
N VAL A 42 11.06 -8.04 7.70
CA VAL A 42 11.65 -8.88 6.65
C VAL A 42 13.17 -8.73 6.54
N GLY A 43 13.76 -7.72 7.19
CA GLY A 43 15.17 -7.38 7.10
C GLY A 43 15.54 -6.62 5.82
N GLU A 44 16.65 -5.88 5.89
CA GLU A 44 17.15 -5.08 4.74
C GLU A 44 17.48 -5.96 3.51
N GLY A 45 17.98 -7.17 3.74
CA GLY A 45 18.37 -8.08 2.66
C GLY A 45 17.19 -8.50 1.80
N LEU A 46 16.10 -8.95 2.42
CA LEU A 46 14.91 -9.38 1.69
C LEU A 46 14.15 -8.21 1.08
N LEU A 47 14.10 -7.07 1.77
CA LEU A 47 13.53 -5.85 1.17
C LEU A 47 14.39 -5.39 -0.02
N GLY A 48 15.72 -5.48 0.06
CA GLY A 48 16.62 -5.20 -1.06
C GLY A 48 16.33 -6.10 -2.27
N GLU A 49 16.23 -7.41 -2.06
CA GLU A 49 15.85 -8.38 -3.10
C GLU A 49 14.52 -8.01 -3.77
N PHE A 50 13.53 -7.65 -2.95
CA PHE A 50 12.21 -7.21 -3.39
C PHE A 50 12.28 -5.97 -4.28
N LEU A 51 12.97 -4.92 -3.81
CA LEU A 51 13.11 -3.67 -4.55
C LEU A 51 13.95 -3.82 -5.82
N ASP A 52 14.92 -4.74 -5.82
CA ASP A 52 15.70 -5.07 -7.01
C ASP A 52 14.85 -5.81 -8.06
N ALA A 53 13.98 -6.73 -7.63
CA ALA A 53 13.02 -7.37 -8.53
C ALA A 53 12.06 -6.33 -9.15
N TYR A 54 11.59 -5.38 -8.34
CA TYR A 54 10.77 -4.27 -8.82
C TYR A 54 11.50 -3.41 -9.85
N GLY A 55 12.76 -3.05 -9.59
CA GLY A 55 13.59 -2.27 -10.52
C GLY A 55 13.79 -2.99 -11.85
N ARG A 56 14.22 -4.26 -11.81
CA ARG A 56 14.41 -5.09 -13.03
C ARG A 56 13.15 -5.18 -13.88
N ALA A 57 11.99 -5.36 -13.26
CA ALA A 57 10.72 -5.36 -13.98
C ALA A 57 10.43 -4.02 -14.66
N GLY A 58 10.91 -2.89 -14.10
CA GLY A 58 10.84 -1.57 -14.73
C GLY A 58 11.75 -1.45 -15.95
N ASP A 59 13.00 -1.83 -15.76
CA ASP A 59 14.01 -1.75 -16.82
C ASP A 59 13.64 -2.65 -18.02
N GLU A 60 13.11 -3.85 -17.76
CA GLU A 60 12.68 -4.80 -18.80
C GLU A 60 11.42 -4.31 -19.53
N ALA A 61 10.48 -3.66 -18.82
CA ALA A 61 9.23 -3.13 -19.41
C ALA A 61 9.48 -1.91 -20.31
N GLY A 62 10.48 -1.10 -20.00
CA GLY A 62 10.67 0.20 -20.63
C GLY A 62 9.44 1.09 -20.45
N GLU A 63 8.95 1.67 -21.54
CA GLU A 63 7.78 2.56 -21.54
C GLU A 63 6.45 1.81 -21.82
N ASP A 64 6.42 0.49 -21.90
CA ASP A 64 5.19 -0.29 -22.16
C ASP A 64 4.44 -0.60 -20.85
N PRO A 65 3.28 0.05 -20.58
CA PRO A 65 2.51 -0.20 -19.35
C PRO A 65 1.97 -1.62 -19.26
N ALA A 66 1.64 -2.25 -20.40
CA ALA A 66 1.14 -3.62 -20.42
C ALA A 66 2.25 -4.63 -20.10
N ALA A 67 3.47 -4.39 -20.62
CA ALA A 67 4.65 -5.15 -20.22
C ALA A 67 4.93 -4.96 -18.73
N ARG A 68 4.87 -3.73 -18.24
CA ARG A 68 5.07 -3.42 -16.82
C ARG A 68 4.13 -4.20 -15.91
N ALA A 69 2.82 -4.19 -16.19
CA ALA A 69 1.84 -4.93 -15.40
C ALA A 69 2.10 -6.45 -15.41
N ARG A 70 2.44 -7.02 -16.59
CA ARG A 70 2.77 -8.45 -16.70
C ARG A 70 4.01 -8.83 -15.91
N LEU A 71 5.06 -8.00 -15.96
CA LEU A 71 6.33 -8.26 -15.27
C LEU A 71 6.16 -8.13 -13.75
N LEU A 72 5.46 -7.11 -13.26
CA LEU A 72 5.12 -7.01 -11.84
C LEU A 72 4.34 -8.23 -11.34
N TYR A 73 3.37 -8.69 -12.12
CA TYR A 73 2.63 -9.89 -11.76
C TYR A 73 3.54 -11.11 -11.73
N ARG A 74 4.36 -11.33 -12.79
CA ARG A 74 5.26 -12.49 -12.92
C ARG A 74 6.31 -12.52 -11.80
N ASP A 75 7.00 -11.38 -11.56
CA ASP A 75 8.22 -11.37 -10.76
C ASP A 75 7.96 -11.06 -9.27
N ILE A 76 6.84 -10.42 -8.97
CA ILE A 76 6.50 -10.05 -7.60
C ILE A 76 5.22 -10.75 -7.13
N PHE A 77 4.06 -10.46 -7.73
CA PHE A 77 2.79 -10.89 -7.16
C PHE A 77 2.52 -12.39 -7.24
N SER A 78 3.06 -13.11 -8.25
CA SER A 78 2.99 -14.56 -8.36
C SER A 78 4.14 -15.29 -7.65
N SER A 79 5.15 -14.56 -7.18
CA SER A 79 6.24 -15.12 -6.39
C SER A 79 5.72 -15.56 -5.01
N GLU A 80 5.96 -16.82 -4.66
CA GLU A 80 5.65 -17.33 -3.31
C GLU A 80 6.39 -16.57 -2.22
N LYS A 81 7.61 -16.10 -2.52
CA LYS A 81 8.46 -15.35 -1.59
C LYS A 81 8.07 -13.88 -1.48
N LEU A 82 7.95 -13.19 -2.62
CA LEU A 82 7.79 -11.73 -2.64
C LEU A 82 6.31 -11.29 -2.65
N GLY A 83 5.41 -12.11 -3.18
CA GLY A 83 4.00 -11.77 -3.31
C GLY A 83 3.29 -11.48 -1.97
N PRO A 84 3.46 -12.29 -0.92
CA PRO A 84 2.90 -12.00 0.38
C PRO A 84 3.40 -10.68 0.98
N ILE A 85 4.70 -10.36 0.82
CA ILE A 85 5.31 -9.10 1.25
C ILE A 85 4.69 -7.92 0.49
N ALA A 86 4.57 -8.01 -0.84
CA ALA A 86 3.93 -6.99 -1.68
C ALA A 86 2.50 -6.68 -1.21
N ARG A 87 1.71 -7.73 -0.94
CA ARG A 87 0.33 -7.58 -0.45
C ARG A 87 0.28 -6.95 0.93
N ASN A 88 1.24 -7.25 1.80
CA ASN A 88 1.33 -6.63 3.13
C ASN A 88 1.69 -5.15 3.02
N ILE A 89 2.61 -4.75 2.15
CA ILE A 89 2.91 -3.34 1.90
C ILE A 89 1.65 -2.59 1.45
N ILE A 90 0.87 -3.16 0.53
CA ILE A 90 -0.40 -2.56 0.09
C ILE A 90 -1.38 -2.42 1.28
N LYS A 91 -1.57 -3.48 2.07
CA LYS A 91 -2.46 -3.45 3.24
C LYS A 91 -2.02 -2.40 4.26
N MET A 92 -0.73 -2.26 4.51
CA MET A 92 -0.21 -1.23 5.40
C MET A 92 -0.62 0.17 4.94
N TRP A 93 -0.48 0.48 3.66
CA TRP A 93 -0.90 1.76 3.12
C TRP A 93 -2.40 2.01 3.27
N TYR A 94 -3.23 0.98 3.06
CA TYR A 94 -4.68 1.15 3.11
C TYR A 94 -5.24 1.15 4.53
N VAL A 95 -4.75 0.27 5.42
CA VAL A 95 -5.37 0.03 6.73
C VAL A 95 -4.42 0.19 7.92
N GLY A 96 -3.13 0.49 7.68
CA GLY A 96 -2.15 0.74 8.75
C GLY A 96 -1.73 -0.51 9.54
N VAL A 97 -1.87 -1.71 8.96
CA VAL A 97 -1.62 -2.99 9.63
C VAL A 97 -0.63 -3.82 8.81
N TRP A 98 0.39 -4.38 9.48
CA TRP A 98 1.12 -5.52 9.00
C TRP A 98 0.38 -6.79 9.41
N TYR A 99 0.25 -7.74 8.50
CA TYR A 99 -0.32 -9.05 8.78
C TYR A 99 0.78 -10.10 8.75
N GLU A 100 0.77 -11.00 9.73
CA GLU A 100 1.66 -12.17 9.74
C GLU A 100 1.63 -12.88 8.37
N LEU A 101 2.80 -13.28 7.89
CA LEU A 101 2.93 -13.98 6.62
C LEU A 101 2.29 -15.38 6.72
N PRO A 102 1.81 -15.95 5.61
CA PRO A 102 1.20 -17.28 5.64
C PRO A 102 2.15 -18.34 6.20
N PRO A 103 1.65 -19.36 6.93
CA PRO A 103 2.48 -20.44 7.47
C PRO A 103 3.35 -21.12 6.40
N GLU A 104 2.84 -21.30 5.19
CA GLU A 104 3.54 -21.90 4.06
C GLU A 104 4.75 -21.07 3.63
N TRP A 105 4.69 -19.74 3.85
CA TRP A 105 5.82 -18.85 3.62
C TRP A 105 6.96 -19.14 4.60
N THR A 106 6.63 -19.26 5.88
CA THR A 106 7.58 -19.57 6.95
C THR A 106 8.19 -20.96 6.76
N GLU A 107 7.42 -21.94 6.34
CA GLU A 107 7.89 -23.28 6.02
C GLU A 107 8.88 -23.28 4.86
N SER A 108 8.67 -22.44 3.86
CA SER A 108 9.48 -22.42 2.63
C SER A 108 10.73 -21.53 2.73
N PHE A 109 10.65 -20.42 3.46
CA PHE A 109 11.67 -19.36 3.46
C PHE A 109 12.29 -19.09 4.85
N GLY A 110 11.77 -19.72 5.88
CA GLY A 110 12.23 -19.57 7.27
C GLY A 110 11.39 -18.58 8.07
N ALA A 111 11.41 -18.76 9.40
CA ALA A 111 10.71 -17.87 10.32
C ALA A 111 11.42 -16.52 10.43
N LEU A 112 10.64 -15.45 10.52
CA LEU A 112 11.08 -14.10 10.79
C LEU A 112 10.67 -13.74 12.22
N GLU A 113 11.61 -13.22 13.02
CA GLU A 113 11.43 -13.01 14.46
C GLU A 113 10.27 -12.05 14.77
N ASN A 114 10.12 -11.00 13.95
CA ASN A 114 9.14 -9.94 14.16
C ASN A 114 7.88 -10.09 13.31
N ASP A 115 7.70 -11.23 12.60
CA ASP A 115 6.55 -11.43 11.72
C ASP A 115 5.32 -11.87 12.52
N VAL A 116 4.62 -10.89 13.04
CA VAL A 116 3.33 -11.03 13.72
C VAL A 116 2.37 -9.96 13.19
N THR A 117 1.07 -10.16 13.36
CA THR A 117 0.10 -9.12 12.98
C THR A 117 0.13 -7.97 13.99
N PHE A 118 0.38 -6.73 13.53
CA PHE A 118 0.40 -5.55 14.38
C PHE A 118 -0.07 -4.27 13.66
N PHE A 119 -0.60 -3.32 14.42
CA PHE A 119 -0.86 -1.97 13.95
C PHE A 119 0.43 -1.15 13.97
N ILE A 120 0.74 -0.48 12.86
CA ILE A 120 1.97 0.32 12.75
C ILE A 120 1.95 1.49 13.73
N SER A 121 0.86 2.24 13.76
CA SER A 121 0.66 3.36 14.68
C SER A 121 -0.81 3.82 14.69
N PRO A 122 -1.25 4.59 15.70
CA PRO A 122 -2.55 5.25 15.66
C PRO A 122 -2.70 6.20 14.46
N ALA A 123 -1.62 6.87 14.06
CA ALA A 123 -1.60 7.73 12.88
C ALA A 123 -1.79 6.93 11.58
N ALA A 124 -1.25 5.72 11.49
CA ALA A 124 -1.42 4.83 10.35
C ALA A 124 -2.91 4.49 10.08
N TYR A 125 -3.71 4.33 11.13
CA TYR A 125 -5.15 4.16 10.99
C TYR A 125 -5.81 5.42 10.42
N THR A 126 -5.48 6.59 10.98
CA THR A 126 -6.10 7.88 10.62
C THR A 126 -5.74 8.30 9.20
N GLU A 127 -4.50 8.04 8.79
CA GLU A 127 -3.94 8.41 7.48
C GLU A 127 -4.07 7.31 6.44
N GLY A 128 -4.68 6.16 6.79
CA GLY A 128 -4.86 5.04 5.87
C GLY A 128 -5.56 5.46 4.57
N LEU A 129 -5.02 5.01 3.44
CA LEU A 129 -5.53 5.35 2.12
C LEU A 129 -6.97 4.86 1.88
N LEU A 130 -7.42 3.87 2.67
CA LEU A 130 -8.79 3.36 2.60
C LEU A 130 -9.81 4.48 2.71
N TRP A 131 -9.62 5.42 3.65
CA TRP A 131 -10.56 6.51 3.88
C TRP A 131 -10.72 7.41 2.66
N ARG A 132 -9.60 7.73 2.01
CA ARG A 132 -9.60 8.51 0.77
C ARG A 132 -10.20 7.73 -0.40
N ALA A 133 -9.85 6.45 -0.52
CA ALA A 133 -10.31 5.59 -1.61
C ALA A 133 -11.84 5.40 -1.61
N ILE A 134 -12.46 5.35 -0.42
CA ILE A 134 -13.92 5.19 -0.29
C ILE A 134 -14.67 6.52 -0.05
N GLY A 135 -13.95 7.66 -0.08
CA GLY A 135 -14.55 8.99 0.17
C GLY A 135 -15.13 9.17 1.58
N ALA A 136 -14.55 8.48 2.57
CA ALA A 136 -14.98 8.55 3.96
C ALA A 136 -13.92 9.22 4.84
N ASN A 137 -14.30 9.53 6.09
CA ASN A 137 -13.38 9.99 7.11
C ASN A 137 -13.22 8.93 8.20
N PRO A 138 -12.02 8.77 8.81
CA PRO A 138 -11.82 7.83 9.89
C PRO A 138 -12.71 8.22 11.08
N PRO A 139 -13.59 7.30 11.56
CA PRO A 139 -14.51 7.60 12.66
C PRO A 139 -13.77 8.06 13.92
N GLY A 140 -14.16 9.22 14.47
CA GLY A 140 -13.61 9.76 15.70
C GLY A 140 -12.20 10.33 15.62
N ALA A 141 -11.57 10.36 14.46
CA ALA A 141 -10.15 10.71 14.34
C ALA A 141 -9.85 11.95 13.49
N LYS A 142 -10.71 12.33 12.56
CA LYS A 142 -10.58 13.55 11.72
C LYS A 142 -11.89 14.32 11.65
N ALA A 143 -11.80 15.65 11.54
CA ALA A 143 -12.95 16.47 11.23
C ALA A 143 -13.40 16.24 9.76
N PRO A 144 -14.71 16.16 9.47
CA PRO A 144 -15.81 16.32 10.40
C PRO A 144 -16.21 15.02 11.13
N GLY A 145 -15.30 14.37 11.85
CA GLY A 145 -15.44 13.03 12.43
C GLY A 145 -16.74 12.75 13.21
N TYR A 146 -17.44 13.78 13.67
CA TYR A 146 -18.77 13.67 14.27
C TYR A 146 -19.84 13.95 13.21
N GLY A 147 -20.68 12.95 12.92
CA GLY A 147 -21.78 13.09 11.95
C GLY A 147 -21.40 12.88 10.48
N SER A 148 -20.17 12.44 10.18
CA SER A 148 -19.76 12.15 8.79
C SER A 148 -20.56 11.01 8.13
N TRP A 149 -21.20 10.17 8.90
CA TRP A 149 -22.15 9.14 8.46
C TRP A 149 -23.53 9.67 8.05
N ALA A 150 -23.84 10.93 8.39
CA ALA A 150 -25.11 11.57 8.01
C ALA A 150 -25.07 12.13 6.58
N ALA A 151 -23.92 12.15 5.93
CA ALA A 151 -23.75 12.60 4.56
C ALA A 151 -23.23 11.44 3.67
N PRO A 152 -23.64 11.36 2.40
CA PRO A 152 -23.09 10.37 1.49
C PRO A 152 -21.58 10.58 1.30
N PRO A 153 -20.80 9.51 1.06
CA PRO A 153 -19.36 9.60 0.80
C PRO A 153 -19.07 10.55 -0.36
N ARG A 154 -18.06 11.40 -0.18
CA ARG A 154 -17.52 12.21 -1.28
C ARG A 154 -16.40 11.44 -1.94
N ILE A 155 -16.74 10.61 -2.92
CA ILE A 155 -15.76 9.93 -3.76
C ILE A 155 -15.25 10.97 -4.75
N GLU A 156 -13.97 11.30 -4.71
CA GLU A 156 -13.35 12.16 -5.72
C GLU A 156 -13.47 11.47 -7.08
N ASP A 157 -14.02 12.21 -8.05
CA ASP A 157 -14.34 11.68 -9.37
C ASP A 157 -13.05 11.27 -10.10
N SER A 158 -12.86 9.99 -10.28
CA SER A 158 -11.76 9.44 -11.09
C SER A 158 -12.01 9.60 -12.59
N GLY A 159 -12.81 10.62 -12.98
CA GLY A 159 -13.04 10.98 -14.39
C GLY A 159 -14.11 10.16 -15.12
N ALA A 160 -14.86 9.32 -14.42
CA ALA A 160 -16.03 8.67 -15.01
C ALA A 160 -17.30 9.52 -14.78
N PRO A 161 -18.09 9.85 -15.80
CA PRO A 161 -19.32 10.62 -15.62
C PRO A 161 -20.35 9.79 -14.85
N LEU A 162 -20.69 10.24 -13.65
CA LEU A 162 -21.85 9.72 -12.92
C LEU A 162 -23.12 10.08 -13.66
N ALA A 163 -23.92 9.08 -13.99
CA ALA A 163 -25.26 9.28 -14.50
C ALA A 163 -26.09 10.05 -13.46
N PRO A 164 -26.93 11.01 -13.86
CA PRO A 164 -27.74 11.77 -12.92
C PRO A 164 -28.72 10.85 -12.18
N ALA A 165 -28.65 10.84 -10.88
CA ALA A 165 -29.66 10.21 -10.04
C ALA A 165 -30.94 11.03 -10.10
N GLY A 166 -31.82 10.67 -11.01
CA GLY A 166 -33.21 11.12 -11.01
C GLY A 166 -33.97 10.40 -9.90
N LEU A 167 -34.15 11.03 -8.77
CA LEU A 167 -35.17 10.69 -7.79
C LEU A 167 -36.08 11.88 -7.60
N ASP A 168 -37.11 11.93 -8.44
CA ASP A 168 -38.29 12.74 -8.16
C ASP A 168 -38.98 12.20 -6.91
N ALA A 169 -38.97 12.99 -5.87
CA ALA A 169 -39.79 12.79 -4.68
C ALA A 169 -41.26 13.16 -5.03
N ARG A 170 -42.13 12.23 -4.85
CA ARG A 170 -43.56 12.48 -4.56
C ARG A 170 -43.90 11.89 -3.19
#